data_779455b19b1cad941ee91a02eb39d3ae
#
_entry.id   779455b19b1cad941ee91a02eb39d3ae
#
_cell.length_a   1.000
_cell.length_b   1.000
_cell.length_c   1.000
_cell.angle_alpha   90.00
_cell.angle_beta   90.00
_cell.angle_gamma   90.00
#
_symmetry.space_group_name_H-M   'P 1'
#
loop_
_entity.id
_entity.type
_entity.pdbx_description
1 polymer ?
#
loop_
_entity_poly.entity_id
_entity_poly.type
_entity_poly.pdbx_seq_one_letter_code
_entity_poly.pdbx_strand_id
1 'polypeptide(L)'
;MLTIILGIFEEGLVYAIMTLGVYITYKILDFPDLSVDGTFPLGAAITAAGIANGFPVIGFVSPVLALALSFFAGVLAGCITGLIHVKLKVRALFSGIIVMTALYSINLKIAGRATLPLFSQDTIFRNEFLDRIVPEALQPYTVLIILILIVAICKIFLDLYLNTRSGYLLRAAGDNDVL
;
A
#
# COMPACT_ATOMS: atom_id res chain seq x y z
N MET A 1 -24.14 -14.89 -5.81
CA MET A 1 -24.28 -14.27 -4.46
C MET A 1 -23.02 -14.44 -3.63
N LEU A 2 -22.54 -15.66 -3.40
CA LEU A 2 -21.33 -15.92 -2.60
C LEU A 2 -20.09 -15.18 -3.12
N THR A 3 -19.84 -15.20 -4.42
CA THR A 3 -18.69 -14.56 -5.09
C THR A 3 -18.68 -13.02 -4.88
N ILE A 4 -19.86 -12.40 -4.87
CA ILE A 4 -19.99 -10.95 -4.64
C ILE A 4 -19.63 -10.61 -3.20
N ILE A 5 -20.12 -11.44 -2.25
CA ILE A 5 -19.83 -11.26 -0.82
C ILE A 5 -18.33 -11.41 -0.55
N LEU A 6 -17.70 -12.45 -1.12
CA LEU A 6 -16.26 -12.66 -1.01
C LEU A 6 -15.47 -11.46 -1.57
N GLY A 7 -15.83 -10.96 -2.75
CA GLY A 7 -15.17 -9.79 -3.34
C GLY A 7 -15.26 -8.54 -2.46
N ILE A 8 -16.38 -8.29 -1.79
CA ILE A 8 -16.54 -7.18 -0.84
C ILE A 8 -15.58 -7.33 0.34
N PHE A 9 -15.45 -8.55 0.91
CA PHE A 9 -14.51 -8.80 2.00
C PHE A 9 -13.06 -8.67 1.55
N GLU A 10 -12.71 -9.16 0.36
CA GLU A 10 -11.37 -9.03 -0.22
C GLU A 10 -10.99 -7.55 -0.39
N GLU A 11 -11.86 -6.75 -0.98
CA GLU A 11 -11.65 -5.31 -1.16
C GLU A 11 -11.55 -4.60 0.20
N GLY A 12 -12.41 -4.94 1.15
CA GLY A 12 -12.35 -4.41 2.52
C GLY A 12 -11.03 -4.72 3.22
N LEU A 13 -10.46 -5.91 3.05
CA LEU A 13 -9.17 -6.29 3.61
C LEU A 13 -7.99 -5.53 2.97
N VAL A 14 -8.06 -5.25 1.66
CA VAL A 14 -7.07 -4.42 0.98
C VAL A 14 -7.06 -3.00 1.56
N TYR A 15 -8.24 -2.40 1.74
CA TYR A 15 -8.35 -1.10 2.40
C TYR A 15 -7.99 -1.13 3.89
N ALA A 16 -8.09 -2.26 4.56
CA ALA A 16 -7.65 -2.40 5.96
C ALA A 16 -6.15 -2.16 6.10
N ILE A 17 -5.31 -2.60 5.13
CA ILE A 17 -3.87 -2.32 5.12
C ILE A 17 -3.61 -0.81 5.01
N MET A 18 -4.31 -0.13 4.10
CA MET A 18 -4.26 1.32 3.96
C MET A 18 -4.65 2.02 5.27
N THR A 19 -5.72 1.56 5.91
CA THR A 19 -6.22 2.12 7.17
C THR A 19 -5.21 1.97 8.32
N LEU A 20 -4.44 0.88 8.37
CA LEU A 20 -3.34 0.73 9.33
C LEU A 20 -2.26 1.80 9.15
N GLY A 21 -1.95 2.18 7.90
CA GLY A 21 -1.03 3.28 7.61
C GLY A 21 -1.60 4.63 8.08
N VAL A 22 -2.85 4.91 7.75
CA VAL A 22 -3.54 6.14 8.22
C VAL A 22 -3.65 6.19 9.74
N TYR A 23 -3.82 5.05 10.40
CA TYR A 23 -3.85 4.98 11.85
C TYR A 23 -2.55 5.50 12.49
N ILE A 24 -1.39 5.17 11.91
CA ILE A 24 -0.09 5.68 12.41
C ILE A 24 -0.02 7.19 12.26
N THR A 25 -0.35 7.72 11.09
CA THR A 25 -0.20 9.15 10.81
C THR A 25 -1.23 9.97 11.55
N TYR A 26 -2.49 9.58 11.52
CA TYR A 26 -3.59 10.35 12.11
C TYR A 26 -3.69 10.19 13.63
N LYS A 27 -3.63 8.91 14.14
CA LYS A 27 -3.89 8.65 15.57
C LYS A 27 -2.64 8.73 16.44
N ILE A 28 -1.46 8.43 15.87
CA ILE A 28 -0.21 8.35 16.64
C ILE A 28 0.62 9.62 16.49
N LEU A 29 0.74 10.14 15.26
CA LEU A 29 1.52 11.34 14.95
C LEU A 29 0.72 12.64 15.01
N ASP A 30 -0.61 12.56 15.16
CA ASP A 30 -1.53 13.71 15.00
C ASP A 30 -1.30 14.49 13.69
N PHE A 31 -0.89 13.78 12.66
CA PHE A 31 -0.57 14.30 11.34
C PHE A 31 -1.62 13.82 10.33
N PRO A 32 -2.65 14.62 10.01
CA PRO A 32 -3.65 14.25 9.01
C PRO A 32 -3.05 14.23 7.61
N ASP A 33 -2.55 13.05 7.19
CA ASP A 33 -1.90 12.86 5.90
C ASP A 33 -2.90 12.37 4.85
N LEU A 34 -3.24 13.23 3.89
CA LEU A 34 -4.07 12.89 2.73
C LEU A 34 -3.24 12.34 1.54
N SER A 35 -1.92 12.29 1.65
CA SER A 35 -1.09 11.72 0.58
C SER A 35 -1.35 10.23 0.34
N VAL A 36 -1.97 9.56 1.31
CA VAL A 36 -2.34 8.14 1.27
C VAL A 36 -3.20 7.82 0.04
N ASP A 37 -4.14 8.70 -0.32
CA ASP A 37 -4.98 8.55 -1.51
C ASP A 37 -4.19 8.58 -2.83
N GLY A 38 -2.97 9.11 -2.81
CA GLY A 38 -2.05 9.08 -3.95
C GLY A 38 -1.02 7.95 -3.87
N THR A 39 -0.50 7.66 -2.66
CA THR A 39 0.56 6.67 -2.46
C THR A 39 0.04 5.23 -2.55
N PHE A 40 -1.19 4.97 -2.15
CA PHE A 40 -1.82 3.66 -2.29
C PHE A 40 -1.99 3.27 -3.78
N PRO A 41 -2.59 4.11 -4.65
CA PRO A 41 -2.61 3.85 -6.08
C PRO A 41 -1.22 3.83 -6.73
N LEU A 42 -0.20 4.54 -6.18
CA LEU A 42 1.17 4.47 -6.67
C LEU A 42 1.73 3.05 -6.58
N GLY A 43 1.54 2.40 -5.42
CA GLY A 43 1.94 1.02 -5.24
C GLY A 43 1.26 0.08 -6.23
N ALA A 44 -0.04 0.25 -6.43
CA ALA A 44 -0.82 -0.52 -7.39
C ALA A 44 -0.34 -0.29 -8.84
N ALA A 45 -0.09 0.97 -9.23
CA ALA A 45 0.38 1.33 -10.57
C ALA A 45 1.75 0.72 -10.88
N ILE A 46 2.70 0.78 -9.93
CA ILE A 46 4.04 0.21 -10.08
C ILE A 46 3.96 -1.31 -10.19
N THR A 47 3.21 -1.96 -9.32
CA THR A 47 3.05 -3.42 -9.34
C THR A 47 2.40 -3.87 -10.64
N ALA A 48 1.28 -3.26 -11.02
CA ALA A 48 0.55 -3.62 -12.22
C ALA A 48 1.34 -3.36 -13.50
N ALA A 49 2.00 -2.20 -13.62
CA ALA A 49 2.82 -1.86 -14.77
C ALA A 49 4.05 -2.79 -14.88
N GLY A 50 4.69 -3.11 -13.77
CA GLY A 50 5.85 -3.99 -13.73
C GLY A 50 5.53 -5.41 -14.17
N ILE A 51 4.37 -5.94 -13.77
CA ILE A 51 3.91 -7.28 -14.14
C ILE A 51 3.39 -7.31 -15.57
N ALA A 52 2.55 -6.34 -15.97
CA ALA A 52 1.88 -6.35 -17.27
C ALA A 52 2.75 -5.91 -18.44
N ASN A 53 3.51 -4.84 -18.27
CA ASN A 53 4.25 -4.19 -19.36
C ASN A 53 5.77 -4.34 -19.22
N GLY A 54 6.26 -4.70 -18.03
CA GLY A 54 7.68 -4.57 -17.71
C GLY A 54 8.13 -3.12 -17.58
N PHE A 55 9.28 -2.90 -16.95
CA PHE A 55 9.90 -1.56 -16.92
C PHE A 55 10.95 -1.43 -18.03
N PRO A 56 11.12 -0.22 -18.63
CA PRO A 56 12.06 -0.01 -19.73
C PRO A 56 13.52 -0.41 -19.41
N VAL A 57 13.89 -0.36 -18.13
CA VAL A 57 15.27 -0.64 -17.69
C VAL A 57 15.44 -2.07 -17.17
N ILE A 58 14.39 -2.62 -16.54
CA ILE A 58 14.47 -3.89 -15.78
C ILE A 58 13.76 -5.03 -16.52
N GLY A 59 12.90 -4.71 -17.49
CA GLY A 59 12.06 -5.68 -18.19
C GLY A 59 10.88 -6.15 -17.35
N PHE A 60 10.40 -7.37 -17.63
CA PHE A 60 9.34 -7.99 -16.84
C PHE A 60 9.83 -8.31 -15.42
N VAL A 61 9.02 -7.95 -14.44
CA VAL A 61 9.38 -8.03 -13.03
C VAL A 61 8.53 -9.11 -12.37
N SER A 62 9.17 -9.98 -11.58
CA SER A 62 8.44 -10.95 -10.78
C SER A 62 7.50 -10.24 -9.80
N PRO A 63 6.34 -10.84 -9.43
CA PRO A 63 5.38 -10.22 -8.52
C PRO A 63 6.00 -9.77 -7.19
N VAL A 64 6.97 -10.53 -6.67
CA VAL A 64 7.66 -10.23 -5.42
C VAL A 64 8.56 -8.99 -5.56
N LEU A 65 9.28 -8.87 -6.68
CA LEU A 65 10.14 -7.72 -6.94
C LEU A 65 9.29 -6.46 -7.20
N ALA A 66 8.16 -6.60 -7.90
CA ALA A 66 7.21 -5.51 -8.10
C ALA A 66 6.64 -4.99 -6.78
N LEU A 67 6.34 -5.89 -5.83
CA LEU A 67 5.91 -5.53 -4.49
C LEU A 67 7.01 -4.77 -3.72
N ALA A 68 8.26 -5.22 -3.80
CA ALA A 68 9.39 -4.53 -3.17
C ALA A 68 9.57 -3.11 -3.76
N LEU A 69 9.51 -2.97 -5.08
CA LEU A 69 9.61 -1.67 -5.75
C LEU A 69 8.48 -0.72 -5.34
N SER A 70 7.25 -1.22 -5.25
CA SER A 70 6.10 -0.43 -4.81
C SER A 70 6.23 0.02 -3.35
N PHE A 71 6.78 -0.83 -2.47
CA PHE A 71 7.09 -0.48 -1.10
C PHE A 71 8.08 0.69 -1.01
N PHE A 72 9.21 0.60 -1.72
CA PHE A 72 10.19 1.69 -1.74
C PHE A 72 9.63 2.99 -2.34
N ALA A 73 8.81 2.89 -3.37
CA ALA A 73 8.16 4.07 -3.95
C ALA A 73 7.19 4.73 -2.96
N GLY A 74 6.44 3.93 -2.19
CA GLY A 74 5.59 4.43 -1.11
C GLY A 74 6.39 5.14 -0.01
N VAL A 75 7.53 4.56 0.41
CA VAL A 75 8.45 5.19 1.38
C VAL A 75 8.96 6.53 0.84
N LEU A 76 9.40 6.59 -0.42
CA LEU A 76 9.88 7.83 -1.03
C LEU A 76 8.78 8.90 -1.09
N ALA A 77 7.57 8.53 -1.47
CA ALA A 77 6.43 9.45 -1.51
C ALA A 77 6.10 10.00 -0.11
N GLY A 78 6.09 9.15 0.92
CA GLY A 78 5.91 9.58 2.31
C GLY A 78 7.04 10.49 2.80
N CYS A 79 8.30 10.20 2.44
CA CYS A 79 9.43 11.09 2.72
C CYS A 79 9.26 12.47 2.08
N ILE A 80 8.75 12.54 0.84
CA ILE A 80 8.48 13.81 0.16
C ILE A 80 7.41 14.60 0.90
N THR A 81 6.32 13.96 1.31
CA THR A 81 5.26 14.60 2.12
C THR A 81 5.83 15.18 3.41
N GLY A 82 6.63 14.40 4.14
CA GLY A 82 7.29 14.85 5.37
C GLY A 82 8.27 16.00 5.13
N LEU A 83 9.06 15.95 4.05
CA LEU A 83 9.99 17.03 3.70
C LEU A 83 9.27 18.34 3.35
N ILE A 84 8.15 18.28 2.63
CA ILE A 84 7.33 19.45 2.33
C ILE A 84 6.81 20.06 3.62
N HIS A 85 6.31 19.23 4.54
CA HIS A 85 5.83 19.69 5.82
C HIS A 85 6.94 20.36 6.65
N VAL A 86 8.06 19.67 6.88
CA VAL A 86 9.12 20.12 7.80
C VAL A 86 9.95 21.24 7.20
N LYS A 87 10.44 21.10 5.94
CA LYS A 87 11.34 22.10 5.35
C LYS A 87 10.62 23.33 4.81
N LEU A 88 9.46 23.14 4.18
CA LEU A 88 8.69 24.26 3.62
C LEU A 88 7.69 24.83 4.63
N LYS A 89 7.59 24.26 5.83
CA LYS A 89 6.68 24.68 6.90
C LYS A 89 5.21 24.75 6.43
N VAL A 90 4.85 23.89 5.49
CA VAL A 90 3.48 23.75 5.00
C VAL A 90 2.68 22.92 6.01
N ARG A 91 1.44 23.30 6.27
CA ARG A 91 0.58 22.52 7.18
C ARG A 91 0.43 21.07 6.66
N ALA A 92 0.39 20.10 7.58
CA ALA A 92 0.31 18.67 7.30
C ALA A 92 -0.73 18.33 6.21
N LEU A 93 -1.96 18.81 6.39
CA LEU A 93 -3.06 18.61 5.46
C LEU A 93 -2.73 19.08 4.03
N PHE A 94 -2.15 20.26 3.88
CA PHE A 94 -1.81 20.82 2.57
C PHE A 94 -0.65 20.08 1.92
N SER A 95 0.36 19.64 2.69
CA SER A 95 1.46 18.84 2.16
C SER A 95 0.96 17.53 1.57
N GLY A 96 0.01 16.86 2.25
CA GLY A 96 -0.65 15.66 1.76
C GLY A 96 -1.41 15.89 0.45
N ILE A 97 -2.21 16.95 0.36
CA ILE A 97 -2.98 17.30 -0.85
C ILE A 97 -2.05 17.56 -2.05
N ILE A 98 -0.95 18.30 -1.84
CA ILE A 98 0.02 18.60 -2.91
C ILE A 98 0.62 17.30 -3.45
N VAL A 99 1.08 16.42 -2.57
CA VAL A 99 1.69 15.14 -2.95
C VAL A 99 0.66 14.22 -3.61
N MET A 100 -0.55 14.09 -3.06
CA MET A 100 -1.64 13.32 -3.65
C MET A 100 -1.92 13.77 -5.08
N THR A 101 -2.04 15.08 -5.33
CA THR A 101 -2.32 15.63 -6.66
C THR A 101 -1.17 15.37 -7.64
N ALA A 102 0.07 15.52 -7.19
CA ALA A 102 1.25 15.20 -8.00
C ALA A 102 1.32 13.71 -8.34
N LEU A 103 1.07 12.85 -7.35
CA LEU A 103 1.09 11.40 -7.53
C LEU A 103 -0.02 10.91 -8.46
N TYR A 104 -1.18 11.56 -8.50
CA TYR A 104 -2.23 11.21 -9.46
C TYR A 104 -1.72 11.21 -10.91
N SER A 105 -1.01 12.26 -11.31
CA SER A 105 -0.42 12.38 -12.64
C SER A 105 0.70 11.36 -12.87
N ILE A 106 1.51 11.09 -11.85
CA ILE A 106 2.60 10.10 -11.90
C ILE A 106 2.02 8.70 -12.04
N ASN A 107 1.01 8.35 -11.26
CA ASN A 107 0.34 7.06 -11.28
C ASN A 107 -0.24 6.76 -12.67
N LEU A 108 -0.92 7.73 -13.27
CA LEU A 108 -1.49 7.59 -14.60
C LEU A 108 -0.40 7.40 -15.67
N LYS A 109 0.74 8.08 -15.52
CA LYS A 109 1.88 7.95 -16.44
C LYS A 109 2.56 6.58 -16.30
N ILE A 110 2.71 6.05 -15.09
CA ILE A 110 3.29 4.72 -14.83
C ILE A 110 2.36 3.63 -15.35
N ALA A 111 1.08 3.71 -15.06
CA ALA A 111 0.09 2.74 -15.52
C ALA A 111 -0.15 2.81 -17.05
N GLY A 112 0.08 3.97 -17.68
CA GLY A 112 -0.15 4.22 -19.10
C GLY A 112 -1.62 4.30 -19.49
N ARG A 113 -2.52 3.82 -18.64
CA ARG A 113 -3.98 3.84 -18.80
C ARG A 113 -4.66 3.79 -17.43
N ALA A 114 -5.93 4.20 -17.37
CA ALA A 114 -6.69 4.26 -16.13
C ALA A 114 -6.97 2.87 -15.52
N THR A 115 -7.00 1.82 -16.33
CA THR A 115 -7.26 0.44 -15.90
C THR A 115 -6.29 -0.51 -16.56
N LEU A 116 -5.54 -1.28 -15.75
CA LEU A 116 -4.63 -2.33 -16.20
C LEU A 116 -5.22 -3.71 -15.86
N PRO A 117 -5.71 -4.48 -16.86
CA PRO A 117 -6.18 -5.83 -16.61
C PRO A 117 -4.99 -6.79 -16.39
N LEU A 118 -5.03 -7.55 -15.29
CA LEU A 118 -4.01 -8.54 -14.93
C LEU A 118 -4.54 -9.98 -14.98
N PHE A 119 -5.65 -10.22 -15.70
CA PHE A 119 -6.35 -11.52 -15.70
C PHE A 119 -5.51 -12.69 -16.19
N SER A 120 -4.54 -12.44 -17.05
CA SER A 120 -3.67 -13.46 -17.67
C SER A 120 -2.24 -13.47 -17.13
N GLN A 121 -1.97 -12.71 -16.09
CA GLN A 121 -0.62 -12.60 -15.51
C GLN A 121 -0.55 -13.34 -14.18
N ASP A 122 0.60 -13.96 -13.93
CA ASP A 122 0.90 -14.56 -12.64
C ASP A 122 1.01 -13.49 -11.57
N THR A 123 0.26 -13.65 -10.50
CA THR A 123 0.25 -12.75 -9.35
C THR A 123 0.58 -13.54 -8.08
N ILE A 124 0.81 -12.83 -6.97
CA ILE A 124 1.00 -13.47 -5.66
C ILE A 124 -0.24 -14.28 -5.24
N PHE A 125 -1.43 -13.86 -5.71
CA PHE A 125 -2.71 -14.49 -5.38
C PHE A 125 -3.10 -15.63 -6.34
N ARG A 126 -2.48 -15.69 -7.52
CA ARG A 126 -2.79 -16.66 -8.56
C ARG A 126 -1.50 -17.03 -9.28
N ASN A 127 -0.95 -18.21 -8.98
CA ASN A 127 0.21 -18.78 -9.63
C ASN A 127 0.15 -20.30 -9.55
N GLU A 128 0.89 -20.99 -10.40
CA GLU A 128 0.93 -22.47 -10.46
C GLU A 128 1.30 -23.13 -9.11
N PHE A 129 2.05 -22.45 -8.27
CA PHE A 129 2.45 -22.99 -6.97
C PHE A 129 1.28 -23.05 -5.99
N LEU A 130 0.42 -22.04 -5.98
CA LEU A 130 -0.80 -22.02 -5.17
C LEU A 130 -1.82 -23.04 -5.68
N ASP A 131 -1.97 -23.15 -6.99
CA ASP A 131 -2.90 -24.11 -7.60
C ASP A 131 -2.54 -25.56 -7.29
N ARG A 132 -1.24 -25.86 -7.03
CA ARG A 132 -0.79 -27.19 -6.61
C ARG A 132 -1.01 -27.50 -5.13
N ILE A 133 -0.97 -26.49 -4.28
CA ILE A 133 -1.03 -26.64 -2.81
C ILE A 133 -2.46 -26.58 -2.30
N VAL A 134 -3.30 -25.75 -2.92
CA VAL A 134 -4.66 -25.47 -2.45
C VAL A 134 -5.63 -26.46 -3.09
N PRO A 135 -6.39 -27.23 -2.29
CA PRO A 135 -7.44 -28.11 -2.80
C PRO A 135 -8.49 -27.31 -3.57
N GLU A 136 -9.07 -27.92 -4.64
CA GLU A 136 -10.08 -27.27 -5.49
C GLU A 136 -11.27 -26.71 -4.71
N ALA A 137 -11.66 -27.33 -3.60
CA ALA A 137 -12.73 -26.87 -2.74
C ALA A 137 -12.43 -25.53 -2.03
N LEU A 138 -11.16 -25.19 -1.84
CA LEU A 138 -10.71 -23.97 -1.15
C LEU A 138 -10.27 -22.87 -2.12
N GLN A 139 -10.15 -23.16 -3.42
CA GLN A 139 -9.73 -22.18 -4.42
C GLN A 139 -10.53 -20.86 -4.38
N PRO A 140 -11.87 -20.84 -4.22
CA PRO A 140 -12.62 -19.58 -4.15
C PRO A 140 -12.27 -18.71 -2.95
N TYR A 141 -11.72 -19.30 -1.89
CA TYR A 141 -11.37 -18.60 -0.63
C TYR A 141 -9.88 -18.28 -0.52
N THR A 142 -9.06 -18.73 -1.47
CA THR A 142 -7.59 -18.57 -1.41
C THR A 142 -7.15 -17.13 -1.27
N VAL A 143 -7.70 -16.24 -2.09
CA VAL A 143 -7.38 -14.81 -2.06
C VAL A 143 -7.74 -14.20 -0.70
N LEU A 144 -8.93 -14.51 -0.21
CA LEU A 144 -9.42 -14.02 1.08
C LEU A 144 -8.54 -14.50 2.25
N ILE A 145 -8.14 -15.78 2.27
CA ILE A 145 -7.27 -16.34 3.31
C ILE A 145 -5.90 -15.67 3.29
N ILE A 146 -5.31 -15.49 2.11
CA ILE A 146 -4.02 -14.81 1.94
C ILE A 146 -4.11 -13.36 2.43
N LEU A 147 -5.17 -12.63 2.07
CA LEU A 147 -5.37 -11.25 2.52
C LEU A 147 -5.54 -11.15 4.04
N ILE A 148 -6.32 -12.04 4.66
CA ILE A 148 -6.46 -12.08 6.12
C ILE A 148 -5.09 -12.29 6.77
N LEU A 149 -4.29 -13.20 6.25
CA LEU A 149 -2.96 -13.50 6.78
C LEU A 149 -2.03 -12.30 6.64
N ILE A 150 -2.03 -11.62 5.49
CA ILE A 150 -1.24 -10.39 5.26
C ILE A 150 -1.66 -9.29 6.22
N VAL A 151 -2.97 -9.02 6.37
CA VAL A 151 -3.48 -8.00 7.30
C VAL A 151 -3.11 -8.33 8.74
N ALA A 152 -3.23 -9.60 9.16
CA ALA A 152 -2.86 -10.05 10.49
C ALA A 152 -1.36 -9.85 10.74
N ILE A 153 -0.50 -10.21 9.78
CA ILE A 153 0.95 -10.00 9.87
C ILE A 153 1.27 -8.52 9.98
N CYS A 154 0.68 -7.68 9.11
CA CYS A 154 0.88 -6.23 9.13
C CYS A 154 0.47 -5.64 10.49
N LYS A 155 -0.67 -6.07 11.03
CA LYS A 155 -1.14 -5.62 12.34
C LYS A 155 -0.21 -6.04 13.47
N ILE A 156 0.21 -7.30 13.51
CA ILE A 156 1.15 -7.80 14.54
C ILE A 156 2.47 -7.05 14.45
N PHE A 157 2.98 -6.82 13.23
CA PHE A 157 4.21 -6.08 13.01
C PHE A 157 4.09 -4.63 13.49
N LEU A 158 2.94 -3.99 13.23
CA LEU A 158 2.64 -2.65 13.70
C LEU A 158 2.58 -2.59 15.23
N ASP A 159 1.89 -3.53 15.87
CA ASP A 159 1.78 -3.59 17.34
C ASP A 159 3.17 -3.80 17.97
N LEU A 160 3.99 -4.67 17.40
CA LEU A 160 5.37 -4.88 17.85
C LEU A 160 6.22 -3.62 17.67
N TYR A 161 6.12 -2.96 16.52
CA TYR A 161 6.85 -1.72 16.24
C TYR A 161 6.48 -0.61 17.24
N LEU A 162 5.19 -0.44 17.52
CA LEU A 162 4.72 0.57 18.45
C LEU A 162 5.15 0.32 19.91
N ASN A 163 5.52 -0.90 20.25
CA ASN A 163 6.08 -1.28 21.55
C ASN A 163 7.62 -1.16 21.59
N THR A 164 8.27 -0.73 20.50
CA THR A 164 9.71 -0.43 20.50
C THR A 164 10.01 0.99 21.01
N ARG A 165 11.28 1.26 21.26
CA ARG A 165 11.74 2.61 21.63
C ARG A 165 11.37 3.66 20.58
N SER A 166 11.44 3.30 19.29
CA SER A 166 11.04 4.18 18.19
C SER A 166 9.53 4.45 18.20
N GLY A 167 8.70 3.45 18.53
CA GLY A 167 7.25 3.62 18.65
C GLY A 167 6.86 4.55 19.81
N TYR A 168 7.56 4.46 20.95
CA TYR A 168 7.36 5.41 22.05
C TYR A 168 7.76 6.84 21.69
N LEU A 169 8.87 7.02 20.97
CA LEU A 169 9.26 8.34 20.47
C LEU A 169 8.24 8.91 19.47
N LEU A 170 7.68 8.06 18.63
CA LEU A 170 6.66 8.46 17.68
C LEU A 170 5.39 8.98 18.39
N ARG A 171 4.94 8.29 19.44
CA ARG A 171 3.80 8.71 20.26
C ARG A 171 4.10 10.01 21.00
N ALA A 172 5.30 10.14 21.60
CA ALA A 172 5.71 11.35 22.28
C ALA A 172 5.79 12.55 21.32
N ALA A 173 6.18 12.33 20.06
CA ALA A 173 6.21 13.38 19.05
C ALA A 173 4.79 13.83 18.63
N GLY A 174 3.82 12.89 18.58
CA GLY A 174 2.43 13.22 18.28
C GLY A 174 1.70 13.92 19.43
N ASP A 175 2.07 13.63 20.68
CA ASP A 175 1.47 14.27 21.88
C ASP A 175 1.99 15.69 22.12
N ASN A 176 3.03 16.13 21.43
CA ASN A 176 3.71 17.41 21.71
C ASN A 176 3.85 18.24 20.43
N ASP A 177 2.90 19.14 20.21
CA ASP A 177 2.85 20.10 19.08
C ASP A 177 4.03 21.10 19.03
N VAL A 178 4.96 21.06 20.00
CA VAL A 178 6.03 22.05 20.17
C VAL A 178 7.40 21.52 19.73
N LEU A 179 7.47 20.29 19.24
CA LEU A 179 8.69 19.72 18.66
C LEU A 179 8.62 19.76 17.13
#